data_7462bbba50b17a6a75a90314947984ae
#
_entry.id   7462bbba50b17a6a75a90314947984ae
#
_cell.length_a   1.000
_cell.length_b   1.000
_cell.length_c   1.000
_cell.angle_alpha   90.00
_cell.angle_beta   90.00
_cell.angle_gamma   90.00
#
_symmetry.space_group_name_H-M   'P 1'
#
loop_
_entity.id
_entity.type
_entity.pdbx_description
1 polymer ?
#
loop_
_entity_poly.entity_id
_entity_poly.type
_entity_poly.pdbx_seq_one_letter_code
_entity_poly.pdbx_strand_id
1 'polypeptide(L)'
;MNTFLKSILVCHLLLIMVGSQAQPFETFSEGPGEKTIKGHFTRKLLETDTAFTWFASTYKNYKARPDALENIQKQKDSIEIVAFMGTWCEDSHFIIPQLLALLDSAKFPTEKCSLIGVDRNKKTVGRLSEALNVTLVPTIIVFKNGKELGRVVEFGKYGMFDKELAEILR
;
A
#
# COMPACT_ATOMS: atom_id res chain seq x y z
N MET A 1 38.81 0.11 -40.48
CA MET A 1 38.01 -0.51 -39.43
C MET A 1 36.56 -0.19 -39.75
N ASN A 2 35.90 -1.18 -40.29
CA ASN A 2 34.72 -1.05 -41.12
C ASN A 2 33.48 -0.48 -40.36
N THR A 3 32.73 0.36 -41.08
CA THR A 3 31.43 0.91 -40.63
C THR A 3 30.48 -0.12 -40.06
N PHE A 4 30.54 -1.37 -40.57
CA PHE A 4 29.77 -2.52 -40.09
C PHE A 4 30.13 -2.91 -38.64
N LEU A 5 31.39 -2.88 -38.26
CA LEU A 5 31.85 -3.21 -36.90
C LEU A 5 31.44 -2.14 -35.88
N LYS A 6 31.39 -0.86 -36.31
CA LYS A 6 30.91 0.25 -35.47
C LYS A 6 29.38 0.14 -35.20
N SER A 7 28.60 -0.25 -36.22
CA SER A 7 27.15 -0.45 -36.06
C SER A 7 26.79 -1.61 -35.13
N ILE A 8 27.55 -2.71 -35.16
CA ILE A 8 27.37 -3.83 -34.25
C ILE A 8 27.71 -3.43 -32.80
N LEU A 9 28.75 -2.66 -32.59
CA LEU A 9 29.16 -2.19 -31.28
C LEU A 9 28.12 -1.22 -30.64
N VAL A 10 27.51 -0.36 -31.44
CA VAL A 10 26.47 0.58 -31.02
C VAL A 10 25.16 -0.20 -30.66
N CYS A 11 24.79 -1.23 -31.46
CA CYS A 11 23.64 -2.09 -31.14
C CYS A 11 23.87 -2.89 -29.85
N HIS A 12 25.07 -3.39 -29.58
CA HIS A 12 25.38 -4.09 -28.33
C HIS A 12 25.37 -3.13 -27.12
N LEU A 13 25.80 -1.89 -27.28
CA LEU A 13 25.75 -0.90 -26.21
C LEU A 13 24.30 -0.48 -25.85
N LEU A 14 23.41 -0.44 -26.84
CA LEU A 14 21.99 -0.14 -26.66
C LEU A 14 21.23 -1.30 -26.00
N LEU A 15 21.64 -2.56 -26.18
CA LEU A 15 21.02 -3.72 -25.53
C LEU A 15 21.37 -3.82 -24.03
N ILE A 16 22.45 -3.21 -23.57
CA ILE A 16 22.88 -3.23 -22.16
C ILE A 16 22.11 -2.18 -21.33
N MET A 17 21.36 -1.27 -21.95
CA MET A 17 20.48 -0.29 -21.29
C MET A 17 19.13 -0.87 -20.87
N VAL A 18 18.92 -2.20 -20.91
CA VAL A 18 17.70 -2.82 -20.39
C VAL A 18 17.74 -2.84 -18.85
N GLY A 19 17.35 -1.72 -18.30
CA GLY A 19 16.56 -1.64 -17.12
C GLY A 19 17.11 -2.29 -15.85
N SER A 20 18.00 -1.60 -15.13
CA SER A 20 17.96 -1.69 -13.66
C SER A 20 16.60 -1.12 -13.22
N GLN A 21 15.58 -1.94 -13.17
CA GLN A 21 14.31 -1.59 -12.52
C GLN A 21 14.62 -1.47 -11.04
N ALA A 22 14.64 -0.26 -10.52
CA ALA A 22 14.70 -0.04 -9.08
C ALA A 22 13.57 -0.84 -8.44
N GLN A 23 13.89 -1.68 -7.45
CA GLN A 23 12.85 -2.43 -6.75
C GLN A 23 11.90 -1.43 -6.10
N PRO A 24 10.58 -1.61 -6.24
CA PRO A 24 9.60 -0.66 -5.70
C PRO A 24 9.59 -0.66 -4.17
N PHE A 25 10.22 -1.63 -3.51
CA PHE A 25 10.33 -1.74 -2.07
C PHE A 25 11.63 -2.41 -1.63
N GLU A 26 12.02 -2.15 -0.38
CA GLU A 26 13.12 -2.77 0.34
C GLU A 26 12.56 -3.64 1.47
N THR A 27 13.26 -4.71 1.83
CA THR A 27 12.95 -5.53 3.02
C THR A 27 14.19 -5.64 3.89
N PHE A 28 14.01 -5.47 5.21
CA PHE A 28 15.08 -5.60 6.19
C PHE A 28 14.49 -6.04 7.54
N SER A 29 15.36 -6.43 8.49
CA SER A 29 14.97 -6.79 9.84
C SER A 29 15.44 -5.70 10.81
N GLU A 30 14.52 -5.25 11.66
CA GLU A 30 14.82 -4.29 12.75
C GLU A 30 14.84 -4.99 14.13
N GLY A 31 14.58 -6.31 14.14
CA GLY A 31 14.62 -7.16 15.34
C GLY A 31 14.47 -8.63 15.02
N PRO A 32 14.70 -9.53 15.98
CA PRO A 32 14.52 -10.97 15.78
C PRO A 32 13.09 -11.31 15.40
N GLY A 33 12.90 -11.99 14.26
CA GLY A 33 11.60 -12.40 13.76
C GLY A 33 10.76 -11.28 13.10
N GLU A 34 11.27 -10.06 13.04
CA GLU A 34 10.62 -8.96 12.35
C GLU A 34 11.08 -8.86 10.89
N LYS A 35 10.15 -8.59 10.00
CA LYS A 35 10.41 -8.25 8.59
C LYS A 35 9.73 -6.95 8.27
N THR A 36 10.53 -5.89 8.08
CA THR A 36 10.05 -4.57 7.70
C THR A 36 10.06 -4.43 6.19
N ILE A 37 8.94 -3.98 5.64
CA ILE A 37 8.80 -3.58 4.23
C ILE A 37 8.83 -2.05 4.15
N LYS A 38 9.60 -1.51 3.22
CA LYS A 38 9.71 -0.08 2.98
C LYS A 38 9.56 0.21 1.48
N GLY A 39 8.53 0.94 1.09
CA GLY A 39 8.21 1.24 -0.31
C GLY A 39 6.86 0.67 -0.74
N HIS A 40 6.56 0.78 -2.03
CA HIS A 40 5.33 0.27 -2.63
C HIS A 40 5.42 -1.25 -2.80
N PHE A 41 4.46 -1.98 -2.28
CA PHE A 41 4.42 -3.43 -2.38
C PHE A 41 3.00 -3.95 -2.67
N THR A 42 2.90 -5.20 -3.07
CA THR A 42 1.62 -5.83 -3.38
C THR A 42 1.06 -6.60 -2.18
N ARG A 43 -0.26 -6.64 -2.05
CA ARG A 43 -0.98 -7.44 -1.06
C ARG A 43 -0.51 -8.89 -1.01
N LYS A 44 -0.15 -9.47 -2.16
CA LYS A 44 0.35 -10.85 -2.25
C LYS A 44 1.51 -11.13 -1.30
N LEU A 45 2.37 -10.14 -1.04
CA LEU A 45 3.48 -10.29 -0.12
C LEU A 45 2.99 -10.54 1.31
N LEU A 46 1.94 -9.84 1.77
CA LEU A 46 1.33 -10.07 3.09
C LEU A 46 0.63 -11.43 3.18
N GLU A 47 0.09 -11.94 2.08
CA GLU A 47 -0.66 -13.19 2.03
C GLU A 47 0.24 -14.43 2.00
N THR A 48 1.44 -14.32 1.41
CA THR A 48 2.28 -15.49 1.10
C THR A 48 3.54 -15.59 1.95
N ASP A 49 3.99 -14.50 2.56
CA ASP A 49 5.21 -14.51 3.37
C ASP A 49 4.91 -14.97 4.80
N THR A 50 5.64 -15.97 5.25
CA THR A 50 5.46 -16.59 6.57
C THR A 50 5.76 -15.65 7.75
N ALA A 51 6.42 -14.51 7.52
CA ALA A 51 6.63 -13.47 8.52
C ALA A 51 5.33 -12.76 8.91
N PHE A 52 4.28 -12.80 8.06
CA PHE A 52 3.02 -12.05 8.26
C PHE A 52 1.84 -12.95 8.65
N THR A 53 2.04 -13.85 9.61
CA THR A 53 1.03 -14.83 10.08
C THR A 53 -0.26 -14.18 10.58
N TRP A 54 -0.20 -12.96 11.05
CA TRP A 54 -1.34 -12.15 11.53
C TRP A 54 -2.34 -11.79 10.43
N PHE A 55 -1.91 -11.77 9.15
CA PHE A 55 -2.74 -11.28 8.05
C PHE A 55 -4.02 -12.12 7.86
N ALA A 56 -3.86 -13.43 7.68
CA ALA A 56 -4.97 -14.30 7.29
C ALA A 56 -6.10 -14.36 8.33
N SER A 57 -5.75 -14.39 9.63
CA SER A 57 -6.73 -14.45 10.71
C SER A 57 -7.52 -13.15 10.82
N THR A 58 -6.84 -12.01 10.82
CA THR A 58 -7.46 -10.68 10.90
C THR A 58 -8.37 -10.41 9.69
N TYR A 59 -7.90 -10.74 8.49
CA TYR A 59 -8.67 -10.62 7.26
C TYR A 59 -9.98 -11.42 7.29
N LYS A 60 -9.93 -12.70 7.69
CA LYS A 60 -11.09 -13.61 7.70
C LYS A 60 -12.14 -13.24 8.74
N ASN A 61 -11.72 -12.67 9.86
CA ASN A 61 -12.62 -12.37 10.99
C ASN A 61 -13.32 -11.01 10.86
N TYR A 62 -12.93 -10.18 9.89
CA TYR A 62 -13.55 -8.89 9.69
C TYR A 62 -14.95 -9.01 9.09
N LYS A 63 -15.87 -8.19 9.62
CA LYS A 63 -17.23 -8.02 9.08
C LYS A 63 -17.42 -6.56 8.68
N ALA A 64 -17.61 -6.34 7.39
CA ALA A 64 -17.77 -5.01 6.83
C ALA A 64 -19.00 -4.29 7.41
N ARG A 65 -18.82 -3.03 7.80
CA ARG A 65 -19.94 -2.15 8.14
C ARG A 65 -20.77 -1.87 6.89
N PRO A 66 -22.12 -1.93 6.99
CA PRO A 66 -22.98 -1.73 5.83
C PRO A 66 -22.80 -0.38 5.14
N ASP A 67 -22.67 0.71 5.92
CA ASP A 67 -22.49 2.07 5.41
C ASP A 67 -21.13 2.25 4.69
N ALA A 68 -20.05 1.69 5.24
CA ALA A 68 -18.74 1.71 4.59
C ALA A 68 -18.75 0.92 3.28
N LEU A 69 -19.32 -0.29 3.31
CA LEU A 69 -19.45 -1.14 2.14
C LEU A 69 -20.23 -0.44 1.03
N GLU A 70 -21.39 0.11 1.35
CA GLU A 70 -22.26 0.81 0.38
C GLU A 70 -21.56 2.03 -0.23
N ASN A 71 -20.92 2.87 0.60
CA ASN A 71 -20.27 4.09 0.12
C ASN A 71 -19.04 3.78 -0.75
N ILE A 72 -18.26 2.75 -0.40
CA ILE A 72 -17.16 2.30 -1.27
C ILE A 72 -17.70 1.76 -2.59
N GLN A 73 -18.75 0.94 -2.57
CA GLN A 73 -19.38 0.41 -3.80
C GLN A 73 -19.84 1.52 -4.75
N LYS A 74 -20.43 2.59 -4.21
CA LYS A 74 -20.88 3.75 -5.00
C LYS A 74 -19.73 4.55 -5.61
N GLN A 75 -18.60 4.63 -4.92
CA GLN A 75 -17.48 5.50 -5.30
C GLN A 75 -16.29 4.76 -5.93
N LYS A 76 -16.25 3.41 -5.92
CA LYS A 76 -15.10 2.58 -6.28
C LYS A 76 -14.44 2.92 -7.63
N ASP A 77 -15.22 3.36 -8.61
CA ASP A 77 -14.72 3.67 -9.95
C ASP A 77 -14.11 5.07 -10.04
N SER A 78 -14.36 5.95 -9.06
CA SER A 78 -13.95 7.35 -9.05
C SER A 78 -12.91 7.72 -8.01
N ILE A 79 -12.57 6.80 -7.08
CA ILE A 79 -11.61 7.02 -6.02
C ILE A 79 -10.39 6.10 -6.13
N GLU A 80 -9.32 6.51 -5.48
CA GLU A 80 -8.10 5.75 -5.28
C GLU A 80 -7.76 5.76 -3.78
N ILE A 81 -7.17 4.67 -3.29
CA ILE A 81 -6.79 4.53 -1.89
C ILE A 81 -5.27 4.30 -1.80
N VAL A 82 -4.62 5.06 -0.93
CA VAL A 82 -3.21 4.84 -0.57
C VAL A 82 -3.16 4.53 0.92
N ALA A 83 -2.72 3.32 1.26
CA ALA A 83 -2.62 2.86 2.63
C ALA A 83 -1.14 2.72 3.05
N PHE A 84 -0.71 3.58 3.96
CA PHE A 84 0.59 3.49 4.60
C PHE A 84 0.52 2.56 5.81
N MET A 85 1.52 1.69 5.96
CA MET A 85 1.59 0.75 7.06
C MET A 85 3.03 0.47 7.50
N GLY A 86 3.21 0.10 8.76
CA GLY A 86 4.42 -0.55 9.25
C GLY A 86 4.16 -2.03 9.43
N THR A 87 4.92 -2.91 8.79
CA THR A 87 4.82 -4.36 9.01
C THR A 87 5.30 -4.79 10.40
N TRP A 88 5.86 -3.86 11.16
CA TRP A 88 6.26 -3.93 12.56
C TRP A 88 5.22 -3.35 13.52
N CYS A 89 4.12 -2.75 13.01
CA CYS A 89 3.13 -2.00 13.78
C CYS A 89 1.87 -2.86 14.02
N GLU A 90 1.52 -3.10 15.28
CA GLU A 90 0.35 -3.92 15.66
C GLU A 90 -0.97 -3.33 15.15
N ASP A 91 -1.12 -2.00 15.17
CA ASP A 91 -2.31 -1.35 14.63
C ASP A 91 -2.44 -1.58 13.11
N SER A 92 -1.30 -1.60 12.40
CA SER A 92 -1.28 -1.97 10.98
C SER A 92 -1.65 -3.44 10.76
N HIS A 93 -1.22 -4.35 11.65
CA HIS A 93 -1.60 -5.77 11.60
C HIS A 93 -3.10 -5.97 11.78
N PHE A 94 -3.74 -5.06 12.51
CA PHE A 94 -5.18 -5.11 12.73
C PHE A 94 -5.97 -4.42 11.62
N ILE A 95 -5.60 -3.19 11.25
CA ILE A 95 -6.40 -2.34 10.35
C ILE A 95 -6.24 -2.73 8.87
N ILE A 96 -5.01 -3.00 8.40
CA ILE A 96 -4.78 -3.20 6.97
C ILE A 96 -5.45 -4.47 6.42
N PRO A 97 -5.41 -5.64 7.08
CA PRO A 97 -6.17 -6.79 6.59
C PRO A 97 -7.68 -6.55 6.56
N GLN A 98 -8.23 -5.81 7.55
CA GLN A 98 -9.65 -5.47 7.58
C GLN A 98 -10.03 -4.49 6.47
N LEU A 99 -9.18 -3.49 6.18
CA LEU A 99 -9.36 -2.63 5.03
C LEU A 99 -9.44 -3.44 3.74
N LEU A 100 -8.49 -4.35 3.52
CA LEU A 100 -8.47 -5.19 2.32
C LEU A 100 -9.70 -6.10 2.23
N ALA A 101 -10.18 -6.65 3.35
CA ALA A 101 -11.40 -7.43 3.40
C ALA A 101 -12.65 -6.59 3.07
N LEU A 102 -12.70 -5.34 3.53
CA LEU A 102 -13.75 -4.37 3.19
C LEU A 102 -13.74 -4.04 1.70
N LEU A 103 -12.57 -3.76 1.14
CA LEU A 103 -12.40 -3.44 -0.28
C LEU A 103 -12.80 -4.62 -1.18
N ASP A 104 -12.43 -5.85 -0.81
CA ASP A 104 -12.85 -7.06 -1.53
C ASP A 104 -14.37 -7.26 -1.48
N SER A 105 -14.97 -7.07 -0.30
CA SER A 105 -16.43 -7.14 -0.13
C SER A 105 -17.16 -6.10 -0.99
N ALA A 106 -16.53 -4.93 -1.18
CA ALA A 106 -17.05 -3.87 -2.04
C ALA A 106 -16.75 -4.09 -3.53
N LYS A 107 -15.98 -5.13 -3.91
CA LYS A 107 -15.46 -5.35 -5.26
C LYS A 107 -14.70 -4.11 -5.77
N PHE A 108 -13.87 -3.54 -4.91
CA PHE A 108 -13.01 -2.41 -5.23
C PHE A 108 -11.87 -2.87 -6.15
N PRO A 109 -11.53 -2.13 -7.23
CA PRO A 109 -10.45 -2.51 -8.13
C PRO A 109 -9.10 -2.53 -7.40
N THR A 110 -8.41 -3.67 -7.44
CA THR A 110 -7.15 -3.88 -6.69
C THR A 110 -6.06 -2.89 -7.09
N GLU A 111 -6.02 -2.52 -8.37
CA GLU A 111 -5.06 -1.57 -8.93
C GLU A 111 -5.26 -0.12 -8.43
N LYS A 112 -6.42 0.18 -7.85
CA LYS A 112 -6.73 1.48 -7.24
C LYS A 112 -6.41 1.54 -5.74
N CYS A 113 -5.87 0.47 -5.16
CA CYS A 113 -5.41 0.43 -3.79
C CYS A 113 -3.89 0.19 -3.74
N SER A 114 -3.14 1.21 -3.34
CA SER A 114 -1.69 1.13 -3.17
C SER A 114 -1.32 0.90 -1.71
N LEU A 115 -0.50 -0.13 -1.44
CA LEU A 115 0.08 -0.39 -0.13
C LEU A 115 1.51 0.14 -0.06
N ILE A 116 1.79 0.99 0.92
CA ILE A 116 3.09 1.62 1.13
C ILE A 116 3.63 1.24 2.50
N GLY A 117 4.73 0.48 2.50
CA GLY A 117 5.47 0.15 3.71
C GLY A 117 6.35 1.31 4.18
N VAL A 118 6.46 1.47 5.49
CA VAL A 118 7.36 2.45 6.13
C VAL A 118 8.22 1.80 7.21
N ASP A 119 9.41 2.35 7.43
CA ASP A 119 10.25 2.02 8.58
C ASP A 119 9.71 2.61 9.90
N ARG A 120 10.37 2.33 11.05
CA ARG A 120 9.94 2.85 12.37
C ARG A 120 9.98 4.38 12.47
N ASN A 121 10.75 5.04 11.60
CA ASN A 121 10.75 6.51 11.47
C ASN A 121 9.67 7.03 10.53
N LYS A 122 8.76 6.17 10.05
CA LYS A 122 7.68 6.46 9.08
C LYS A 122 8.22 6.97 7.74
N LYS A 123 9.43 6.51 7.36
CA LYS A 123 10.05 6.82 6.07
C LYS A 123 9.79 5.70 5.07
N THR A 124 9.59 6.07 3.81
CA THR A 124 9.43 5.14 2.70
C THR A 124 10.38 5.46 1.55
N VAL A 125 10.49 4.56 0.58
CA VAL A 125 11.25 4.80 -0.65
C VAL A 125 10.62 5.98 -1.39
N GLY A 126 11.44 6.89 -1.93
CA GLY A 126 10.98 8.05 -2.69
C GLY A 126 10.34 9.17 -1.86
N ARG A 127 10.45 9.11 -0.50
CA ARG A 127 9.96 10.16 0.42
C ARG A 127 8.46 10.44 0.31
N LEU A 128 7.65 9.45 -0.10
CA LEU A 128 6.21 9.64 -0.29
C LEU A 128 5.47 9.91 1.03
N SER A 129 5.92 9.30 2.13
CA SER A 129 5.34 9.56 3.46
C SER A 129 5.51 11.02 3.90
N GLU A 130 6.67 11.62 3.61
CA GLU A 130 6.90 13.04 3.88
C GLU A 130 6.06 13.94 2.96
N ALA A 131 6.02 13.62 1.68
CA ALA A 131 5.24 14.38 0.69
C ALA A 131 3.74 14.41 1.00
N LEU A 132 3.21 13.32 1.59
CA LEU A 132 1.82 13.21 2.01
C LEU A 132 1.60 13.49 3.50
N ASN A 133 2.62 13.98 4.23
CA ASN A 133 2.55 14.29 5.66
C ASN A 133 2.06 13.12 6.51
N VAL A 134 2.54 11.89 6.23
CA VAL A 134 2.22 10.70 7.02
C VAL A 134 3.19 10.59 8.18
N THR A 135 2.68 10.76 9.40
CA THR A 135 3.46 10.74 10.65
C THR A 135 3.12 9.55 11.55
N LEU A 136 1.98 8.91 11.32
CA LEU A 136 1.49 7.74 12.05
C LEU A 136 1.09 6.64 11.08
N VAL A 137 1.08 5.40 11.53
CA VAL A 137 0.63 4.24 10.73
C VAL A 137 -0.21 3.29 11.60
N PRO A 138 -1.25 2.69 10.98
CA PRO A 138 -1.65 2.84 9.58
C PRO A 138 -2.28 4.21 9.28
N THR A 139 -2.08 4.70 8.07
CA THR A 139 -2.81 5.86 7.55
C THR A 139 -3.41 5.50 6.19
N ILE A 140 -4.72 5.64 6.06
CA ILE A 140 -5.49 5.36 4.84
C ILE A 140 -5.91 6.69 4.23
N ILE A 141 -5.43 7.01 3.04
CA ILE A 141 -5.75 8.26 2.34
C ILE A 141 -6.64 7.92 1.15
N VAL A 142 -7.76 8.64 1.03
CA VAL A 142 -8.68 8.53 -0.09
C VAL A 142 -8.48 9.70 -1.03
N PHE A 143 -8.25 9.42 -2.30
CA PHE A 143 -8.12 10.41 -3.36
C PHE A 143 -9.31 10.33 -4.34
N LYS A 144 -9.67 11.45 -4.90
CA LYS A 144 -10.60 11.57 -6.04
C LYS A 144 -10.10 12.62 -6.99
N ASN A 145 -9.93 12.26 -8.28
CA ASN A 145 -9.38 13.16 -9.30
C ASN A 145 -8.04 13.80 -8.88
N GLY A 146 -7.14 13.02 -8.26
CA GLY A 146 -5.83 13.47 -7.79
C GLY A 146 -5.84 14.37 -6.55
N LYS A 147 -6.99 14.62 -5.93
CA LYS A 147 -7.12 15.41 -4.70
C LYS A 147 -7.50 14.52 -3.53
N GLU A 148 -6.88 14.75 -2.38
CA GLU A 148 -7.26 14.07 -1.15
C GLU A 148 -8.68 14.49 -0.73
N LEU A 149 -9.57 13.50 -0.57
CA LEU A 149 -10.90 13.70 0.03
C LEU A 149 -10.84 13.71 1.55
N GLY A 150 -9.95 12.89 2.11
CA GLY A 150 -9.77 12.71 3.53
C GLY A 150 -8.88 11.52 3.83
N ARG A 151 -8.57 11.35 5.11
CA ARG A 151 -7.73 10.25 5.59
C ARG A 151 -8.23 9.71 6.92
N VAL A 152 -7.96 8.44 7.15
CA VAL A 152 -8.13 7.78 8.43
C VAL A 152 -6.73 7.49 8.97
N VAL A 153 -6.46 7.93 10.19
CA VAL A 153 -5.19 7.71 10.89
C VAL A 153 -5.42 6.72 12.03
N GLU A 154 -4.63 5.63 12.04
CA GLU A 154 -4.76 4.55 13.00
C GLU A 154 -6.20 4.00 13.03
N PHE A 155 -6.83 3.89 14.19
CA PHE A 155 -8.22 3.44 14.32
C PHE A 155 -9.27 4.48 13.91
N GLY A 156 -8.81 5.71 13.53
CA GLY A 156 -9.70 6.82 13.23
C GLY A 156 -10.30 7.49 14.46
N LYS A 157 -10.98 8.61 14.26
CA LYS A 157 -11.53 9.47 15.32
C LYS A 157 -12.58 8.78 16.21
N TYR A 158 -13.13 7.65 15.77
CA TYR A 158 -14.14 6.90 16.52
C TYR A 158 -13.62 5.57 17.08
N GLY A 159 -12.34 5.26 16.92
CA GLY A 159 -11.81 3.92 17.18
C GLY A 159 -12.32 2.86 16.21
N MET A 160 -12.91 3.28 15.08
CA MET A 160 -13.47 2.45 14.01
C MET A 160 -13.11 3.09 12.67
N PHE A 161 -12.05 2.58 12.01
CA PHE A 161 -11.52 3.12 10.76
C PHE A 161 -12.58 3.13 9.64
N ASP A 162 -13.39 2.08 9.57
CA ASP A 162 -14.42 1.89 8.55
C ASP A 162 -15.58 2.88 8.69
N LYS A 163 -15.91 3.31 9.91
CA LYS A 163 -16.90 4.37 10.15
C LYS A 163 -16.42 5.71 9.61
N GLU A 164 -15.18 6.09 9.89
CA GLU A 164 -14.61 7.33 9.39
C GLU A 164 -14.44 7.28 7.86
N LEU A 165 -14.01 6.13 7.32
CA LEU A 165 -13.94 5.92 5.88
C LEU A 165 -15.30 6.09 5.20
N ALA A 166 -16.37 5.55 5.81
CA ALA A 166 -17.74 5.75 5.33
C ALA A 166 -18.15 7.23 5.31
N GLU A 167 -17.74 8.02 6.31
CA GLU A 167 -18.02 9.46 6.35
C GLU A 167 -17.27 10.24 5.27
N ILE A 168 -15.99 9.91 5.02
CA ILE A 168 -15.19 10.52 3.96
C ILE A 168 -15.82 10.29 2.58
N LEU A 169 -16.48 9.14 2.39
CA LEU A 169 -17.07 8.70 1.12
C LEU A 169 -18.56 9.04 0.97
N ARG A 170 -19.16 9.72 1.92
CA ARG A 170 -20.56 10.15 1.85
C ARG A 170 -20.75 11.29 0.86
#